data_c028a5a4fc6089eaaac0fe09746568ee
#
_entry.id   c028a5a4fc6089eaaac0fe09746568ee
#
_cell.length_a   1.000
_cell.length_b   1.000
_cell.length_c   1.000
_cell.angle_alpha   90.00
_cell.angle_beta   90.00
_cell.angle_gamma   90.00
#
_symmetry.space_group_name_H-M   'P 1'
#
loop_
_entity.id
_entity.type
_entity.pdbx_description
1 polymer ?
#
loop_
_entity_poly.entity_id
_entity_poly.type
_entity_poly.pdbx_seq_one_letter_code
_entity_poly.pdbx_strand_id
1 'polypeptide(L)'
;MRLTREETKERNRRALLDAALRTVSRDGYQARLEDIAERAGLTTGAIYSLFGSKDGLLTELVTGYLRPHYAEIERAVPAGLPLPAAVDAFARHYRRTCDGPGARSGLSLQIGLLDMALRAPDPGSQLAPLFRMHEDQLVALFTGRTHDGGTVTAEQAKRLAVALGALLIGLGQGVVLGLAPDADEQYFADAAAALVSGGSLLAAAE
;
A
#
# COMPACT_ATOMS: atom_id res chain seq x y z
N MET A 1 6.55 -36.72 -9.22
CA MET A 1 5.40 -36.72 -8.29
C MET A 1 4.29 -35.87 -8.94
N ARG A 2 3.08 -36.40 -9.08
CA ARG A 2 1.96 -35.67 -9.72
C ARG A 2 1.35 -34.75 -8.69
N LEU A 3 1.22 -33.45 -9.00
CA LEU A 3 0.57 -32.47 -8.11
C LEU A 3 -0.89 -32.84 -7.87
N THR A 4 -1.39 -32.61 -6.68
CA THR A 4 -2.80 -32.70 -6.35
C THR A 4 -3.58 -31.59 -7.07
N ARG A 5 -4.90 -31.69 -7.11
CA ARG A 5 -5.75 -30.64 -7.68
C ARG A 5 -5.58 -29.30 -6.94
N GLU A 6 -5.45 -29.34 -5.63
CA GLU A 6 -5.28 -28.12 -4.81
C GLU A 6 -3.89 -27.50 -5.00
N GLU A 7 -2.83 -28.31 -5.04
CA GLU A 7 -1.47 -27.80 -5.34
C GLU A 7 -1.39 -27.19 -6.74
N THR A 8 -2.08 -27.76 -7.72
CA THR A 8 -2.18 -27.22 -9.07
C THR A 8 -2.90 -25.87 -9.07
N LYS A 9 -4.03 -25.77 -8.36
CA LYS A 9 -4.83 -24.55 -8.22
C LYS A 9 -4.00 -23.42 -7.57
N GLU A 10 -3.30 -23.72 -6.49
CA GLU A 10 -2.44 -22.75 -5.78
C GLU A 10 -1.25 -22.30 -6.65
N ARG A 11 -0.61 -23.23 -7.37
CA ARG A 11 0.45 -22.89 -8.33
C ARG A 11 -0.06 -21.95 -9.43
N ASN A 12 -1.23 -22.25 -10.01
CA ASN A 12 -1.82 -21.43 -11.07
C ASN A 12 -2.23 -20.05 -10.52
N ARG A 13 -2.73 -19.98 -9.29
CA ARG A 13 -3.06 -18.73 -8.58
C ARG A 13 -1.84 -17.84 -8.46
N ARG A 14 -0.71 -18.38 -7.98
CA ARG A 14 0.57 -17.63 -7.86
C ARG A 14 1.07 -17.17 -9.22
N ALA A 15 1.07 -18.02 -10.22
CA ALA A 15 1.52 -17.67 -11.57
C ALA A 15 0.70 -16.50 -12.15
N LEU A 16 -0.62 -16.47 -11.93
CA LEU A 16 -1.48 -15.36 -12.37
C LEU A 16 -1.23 -14.08 -11.60
N LEU A 17 -1.01 -14.15 -10.29
CA LEU A 17 -0.68 -12.97 -9.48
C LEU A 17 0.69 -12.37 -9.86
N ASP A 18 1.70 -13.21 -10.09
CA ASP A 18 3.02 -12.77 -10.57
C ASP A 18 2.96 -12.14 -11.97
N ALA A 19 2.14 -12.71 -12.86
CA ALA A 19 1.91 -12.16 -14.19
C ALA A 19 1.15 -10.83 -14.11
N ALA A 20 0.11 -10.75 -13.27
CA ALA A 20 -0.67 -9.53 -13.04
C ALA A 20 0.20 -8.40 -12.49
N LEU A 21 1.05 -8.67 -11.48
CA LEU A 21 1.98 -7.69 -10.95
C LEU A 21 2.83 -7.06 -12.06
N ARG A 22 3.47 -7.88 -12.90
CA ARG A 22 4.32 -7.42 -13.99
C ARG A 22 3.55 -6.65 -15.06
N THR A 23 2.36 -7.12 -15.43
CA THR A 23 1.55 -6.50 -16.48
C THR A 23 0.97 -5.17 -16.03
N VAL A 24 0.37 -5.12 -14.82
CA VAL A 24 -0.18 -3.86 -14.27
C VAL A 24 0.92 -2.82 -14.03
N SER A 25 2.08 -3.22 -13.49
CA SER A 25 3.20 -2.30 -13.25
C SER A 25 3.77 -1.72 -14.55
N ARG A 26 3.68 -2.43 -15.68
CA ARG A 26 4.17 -1.97 -16.98
C ARG A 26 3.13 -1.18 -17.76
N ASP A 27 1.89 -1.71 -17.82
CA ASP A 27 0.88 -1.30 -18.78
C ASP A 27 -0.26 -0.47 -18.14
N GLY A 28 -0.34 -0.40 -16.79
CA GLY A 28 -1.36 0.36 -16.07
C GLY A 28 -2.77 0.04 -16.55
N TYR A 29 -3.51 1.07 -16.98
CA TYR A 29 -4.88 0.91 -17.52
C TYR A 29 -4.96 -0.02 -18.73
N GLN A 30 -3.91 -0.09 -19.56
CA GLN A 30 -3.86 -0.95 -20.76
C GLN A 30 -3.71 -2.44 -20.41
N ALA A 31 -3.44 -2.80 -19.15
CA ALA A 31 -3.29 -4.18 -18.71
C ALA A 31 -4.56 -5.00 -19.03
N ARG A 32 -4.41 -6.01 -19.90
CA ARG A 32 -5.50 -6.89 -20.35
C ARG A 32 -5.42 -8.24 -19.65
N LEU A 33 -6.58 -8.87 -19.43
CA LEU A 33 -6.62 -10.21 -18.83
C LEU A 33 -5.98 -11.26 -19.72
N GLU A 34 -6.08 -11.09 -21.05
CA GLU A 34 -5.45 -11.94 -22.03
C GLU A 34 -3.93 -11.96 -21.87
N ASP A 35 -3.31 -10.78 -21.72
CA ASP A 35 -1.85 -10.62 -21.56
C ASP A 35 -1.37 -11.23 -20.23
N ILE A 36 -2.17 -11.10 -19.18
CA ILE A 36 -1.89 -11.71 -17.88
C ILE A 36 -1.95 -13.23 -17.97
N ALA A 37 -2.99 -13.78 -18.60
CA ALA A 37 -3.18 -15.21 -18.75
C ALA A 37 -2.06 -15.83 -19.61
N GLU A 38 -1.76 -15.23 -20.76
CA GLU A 38 -0.67 -15.67 -21.65
C GLU A 38 0.67 -15.69 -20.93
N ARG A 39 1.01 -14.60 -20.22
CA ARG A 39 2.24 -14.51 -19.43
C ARG A 39 2.33 -15.57 -18.34
N ALA A 40 1.21 -15.97 -17.76
CA ALA A 40 1.13 -17.03 -16.76
C ALA A 40 1.17 -18.44 -17.38
N GLY A 41 1.09 -18.57 -18.70
CA GLY A 41 0.91 -19.86 -19.40
C GLY A 41 -0.45 -20.50 -19.13
N LEU A 42 -1.49 -19.68 -18.92
CA LEU A 42 -2.85 -20.10 -18.56
C LEU A 42 -3.87 -19.43 -19.49
N THR A 43 -5.15 -19.70 -19.26
CA THR A 43 -6.26 -19.08 -20.01
C THR A 43 -6.95 -18.01 -19.18
N THR A 44 -7.66 -17.08 -19.85
CA THR A 44 -8.54 -16.12 -19.17
C THR A 44 -9.64 -16.81 -18.35
N GLY A 45 -10.11 -17.98 -18.79
CA GLY A 45 -11.04 -18.82 -18.03
C GLY A 45 -10.48 -19.25 -16.66
N ALA A 46 -9.15 -19.44 -16.55
CA ALA A 46 -8.51 -19.73 -15.27
C ALA A 46 -8.56 -18.52 -14.31
N ILE A 47 -8.46 -17.30 -14.83
CA ILE A 47 -8.61 -16.07 -14.03
C ILE A 47 -10.02 -16.00 -13.44
N TYR A 48 -11.05 -16.16 -14.27
CA TYR A 48 -12.44 -16.14 -13.80
C TYR A 48 -12.73 -17.26 -12.80
N SER A 49 -12.18 -18.47 -13.03
CA SER A 49 -12.35 -19.61 -12.12
C SER A 49 -11.68 -19.40 -10.75
N LEU A 50 -10.54 -18.68 -10.69
CA LEU A 50 -9.73 -18.50 -9.46
C LEU A 50 -10.09 -17.22 -8.70
N PHE A 51 -10.44 -16.16 -9.41
CA PHE A 51 -10.61 -14.81 -8.85
C PHE A 51 -12.02 -14.22 -9.09
N GLY A 52 -12.86 -14.86 -9.88
CA GLY A 52 -14.22 -14.42 -10.19
C GLY A 52 -14.30 -13.28 -11.21
N SER A 53 -13.39 -12.30 -11.15
CA SER A 53 -13.36 -11.13 -12.03
C SER A 53 -11.96 -10.55 -12.16
N LYS A 54 -11.78 -9.52 -13.02
CA LYS A 54 -10.56 -8.70 -13.08
C LYS A 54 -10.32 -8.00 -11.73
N ASP A 55 -11.37 -7.47 -11.14
CA ASP A 55 -11.29 -6.76 -9.86
C ASP A 55 -10.92 -7.71 -8.71
N GLY A 56 -11.44 -8.93 -8.71
CA GLY A 56 -11.04 -9.98 -7.77
C GLY A 56 -9.55 -10.31 -7.87
N LEU A 57 -9.02 -10.42 -9.09
CA LEU A 57 -7.58 -10.62 -9.33
C LEU A 57 -6.77 -9.42 -8.79
N LEU A 58 -7.18 -8.18 -9.10
CA LEU A 58 -6.48 -6.98 -8.64
C LEU A 58 -6.54 -6.82 -7.13
N THR A 59 -7.70 -7.10 -6.53
CA THR A 59 -7.88 -7.07 -5.07
C THR A 59 -6.93 -8.04 -4.40
N GLU A 60 -6.83 -9.26 -4.90
CA GLU A 60 -5.94 -10.27 -4.33
C GLU A 60 -4.46 -9.94 -4.57
N LEU A 61 -4.13 -9.40 -5.74
CA LEU A 61 -2.79 -8.92 -6.04
C LEU A 61 -2.35 -7.86 -5.02
N VAL A 62 -3.15 -6.82 -4.81
CA VAL A 62 -2.82 -5.72 -3.90
C VAL A 62 -2.78 -6.20 -2.45
N THR A 63 -3.77 -6.98 -2.03
CA THR A 63 -3.82 -7.54 -0.67
C THR A 63 -2.61 -8.43 -0.39
N GLY A 64 -2.24 -9.30 -1.34
CA GLY A 64 -1.08 -10.18 -1.22
C GLY A 64 0.24 -9.42 -1.20
N TYR A 65 0.34 -8.33 -1.98
CA TYR A 65 1.51 -7.44 -1.99
C TYR A 65 1.66 -6.66 -0.68
N LEU A 66 0.56 -6.13 -0.14
CA LEU A 66 0.58 -5.28 1.06
C LEU A 66 0.65 -6.07 2.38
N ARG A 67 0.16 -7.30 2.43
CA ARG A 67 0.11 -8.09 3.67
C ARG A 67 1.47 -8.25 4.37
N PRO A 68 2.57 -8.63 3.70
CA PRO A 68 3.89 -8.67 4.34
C PRO A 68 4.32 -7.31 4.86
N HIS A 69 4.01 -6.24 4.12
CA HIS A 69 4.34 -4.87 4.47
C HIS A 69 3.64 -4.43 5.77
N TYR A 70 2.36 -4.75 5.95
CA TYR A 70 1.64 -4.45 7.20
C TYR A 70 2.22 -5.18 8.40
N ALA A 71 2.60 -6.46 8.26
CA ALA A 71 3.26 -7.19 9.33
C ALA A 71 4.64 -6.61 9.72
N GLU A 72 5.32 -5.97 8.78
CA GLU A 72 6.56 -5.24 9.05
C GLU A 72 6.30 -3.90 9.77
N ILE A 73 5.25 -3.19 9.39
CA ILE A 73 4.81 -1.96 10.06
C ILE A 73 4.45 -2.25 11.53
N GLU A 74 3.66 -3.29 11.80
CA GLU A 74 3.28 -3.67 13.17
C GLU A 74 4.50 -3.99 14.05
N ARG A 75 5.53 -4.61 13.47
CA ARG A 75 6.79 -4.87 14.17
C ARG A 75 7.62 -3.59 14.40
N ALA A 76 7.63 -2.69 13.43
CA ALA A 76 8.38 -1.44 13.48
C ALA A 76 7.73 -0.40 14.41
N VAL A 77 6.40 -0.47 14.59
CA VAL A 77 5.58 0.51 15.34
C VAL A 77 4.79 -0.19 16.44
N PRO A 78 5.42 -0.62 17.55
CA PRO A 78 4.73 -1.30 18.65
C PRO A 78 3.52 -0.54 19.18
N ALA A 79 2.48 -1.25 19.60
CA ALA A 79 1.22 -0.67 20.05
C ALA A 79 1.35 0.27 21.27
N GLY A 80 2.33 0.05 22.15
CA GLY A 80 2.55 0.84 23.39
C GLY A 80 3.23 2.21 23.16
N LEU A 81 3.66 2.56 21.94
CA LEU A 81 4.29 3.84 21.68
C LEU A 81 3.28 5.00 21.73
N PRO A 82 3.59 6.15 22.35
CA PRO A 82 2.82 7.37 22.20
C PRO A 82 2.85 7.84 20.74
N LEU A 83 1.84 8.65 20.34
CA LEU A 83 1.68 9.06 18.94
C LEU A 83 2.94 9.63 18.29
N PRO A 84 3.68 10.59 18.91
CA PRO A 84 4.88 11.16 18.27
C PRO A 84 5.94 10.08 17.97
N ALA A 85 6.18 9.17 18.92
CA ALA A 85 7.15 8.08 18.74
C ALA A 85 6.67 7.03 17.71
N ALA A 86 5.35 6.79 17.61
CA ALA A 86 4.79 5.90 16.62
C ALA A 86 4.91 6.48 15.21
N VAL A 87 4.70 7.79 15.04
CA VAL A 87 4.85 8.50 13.76
C VAL A 87 6.32 8.51 13.32
N ASP A 88 7.26 8.80 14.24
CA ASP A 88 8.71 8.72 13.99
C ASP A 88 9.11 7.32 13.53
N ALA A 89 8.73 6.28 14.28
CA ALA A 89 9.07 4.90 13.97
C ALA A 89 8.50 4.46 12.60
N PHE A 90 7.26 4.88 12.29
CA PHE A 90 6.62 4.60 11.01
C PHE A 90 7.34 5.29 9.85
N ALA A 91 7.68 6.58 9.98
CA ALA A 91 8.36 7.35 8.95
C ALA A 91 9.75 6.78 8.63
N ARG A 92 10.53 6.43 9.67
CA ARG A 92 11.84 5.75 9.49
C ARG A 92 11.68 4.39 8.83
N HIS A 93 10.71 3.59 9.26
CA HIS A 93 10.43 2.31 8.63
C HIS A 93 10.09 2.49 7.14
N TYR A 94 9.20 3.44 6.82
CA TYR A 94 8.81 3.73 5.45
C TYR A 94 10.03 4.12 4.58
N ARG A 95 10.93 4.98 5.11
CA ARG A 95 12.17 5.36 4.40
C ARG A 95 13.04 4.14 4.10
N ARG A 96 13.23 3.22 5.05
CA ARG A 96 13.99 1.98 4.82
C ARG A 96 13.40 1.11 3.71
N THR A 97 12.07 1.07 3.57
CA THR A 97 11.43 0.31 2.49
C THR A 97 11.75 0.86 1.11
N CYS A 98 12.08 2.16 0.99
CA CYS A 98 12.47 2.78 -0.26
C CYS A 98 13.83 2.30 -0.80
N ASP A 99 14.69 1.72 0.05
CA ASP A 99 15.97 1.11 -0.36
C ASP A 99 15.84 -0.40 -0.62
N GLY A 100 14.67 -0.98 -0.33
CA GLY A 100 14.44 -2.41 -0.47
C GLY A 100 14.41 -2.88 -1.93
N PRO A 101 14.68 -4.17 -2.19
CA PRO A 101 14.69 -4.73 -3.55
C PRO A 101 13.33 -4.63 -4.26
N GLY A 102 12.25 -4.46 -3.50
CA GLY A 102 10.88 -4.29 -4.01
C GLY A 102 10.45 -2.83 -4.26
N ALA A 103 11.25 -1.83 -3.89
CA ALA A 103 10.85 -0.42 -3.90
C ALA A 103 10.40 0.07 -5.29
N ARG A 104 11.19 -0.21 -6.34
CA ARG A 104 10.83 0.16 -7.72
C ARG A 104 9.59 -0.58 -8.22
N SER A 105 9.46 -1.86 -7.93
CA SER A 105 8.29 -2.66 -8.33
C SER A 105 7.02 -2.19 -7.61
N GLY A 106 7.13 -1.84 -6.33
CA GLY A 106 6.03 -1.26 -5.55
C GLY A 106 5.58 0.08 -6.10
N LEU A 107 6.52 0.97 -6.41
CA LEU A 107 6.21 2.25 -7.04
C LEU A 107 5.57 2.06 -8.42
N SER A 108 6.10 1.15 -9.24
CA SER A 108 5.51 0.86 -10.56
C SER A 108 4.09 0.31 -10.44
N LEU A 109 3.84 -0.60 -9.50
CA LEU A 109 2.48 -1.10 -9.22
C LEU A 109 1.55 0.03 -8.78
N GLN A 110 1.99 0.89 -7.86
CA GLN A 110 1.21 2.05 -7.39
C GLN A 110 0.84 2.98 -8.55
N ILE A 111 1.80 3.33 -9.41
CA ILE A 111 1.55 4.18 -10.59
C ILE A 111 0.58 3.49 -11.56
N GLY A 112 0.74 2.19 -11.80
CA GLY A 112 -0.15 1.41 -12.65
C GLY A 112 -1.60 1.39 -12.14
N LEU A 113 -1.79 1.22 -10.83
CA LEU A 113 -3.10 1.28 -10.19
C LEU A 113 -3.72 2.68 -10.24
N LEU A 114 -2.91 3.74 -10.05
CA LEU A 114 -3.36 5.13 -10.19
C LEU A 114 -3.76 5.44 -11.64
N ASP A 115 -2.99 5.00 -12.63
CA ASP A 115 -3.36 5.16 -14.06
C ASP A 115 -4.68 4.42 -14.36
N MET A 116 -4.88 3.21 -13.82
CA MET A 116 -6.14 2.49 -13.95
C MET A 116 -7.31 3.25 -13.31
N ALA A 117 -7.12 3.83 -12.12
CA ALA A 117 -8.15 4.59 -11.43
C ALA A 117 -8.52 5.89 -12.17
N LEU A 118 -7.53 6.60 -12.72
CA LEU A 118 -7.74 7.83 -13.47
C LEU A 118 -8.52 7.62 -14.78
N ARG A 119 -8.39 6.44 -15.40
CA ARG A 119 -9.02 6.13 -16.69
C ARG A 119 -10.26 5.26 -16.58
N ALA A 120 -10.60 4.78 -15.38
CA ALA A 120 -11.80 3.98 -15.18
C ALA A 120 -13.06 4.83 -15.43
N PRO A 121 -14.10 4.27 -16.08
CA PRO A 121 -15.37 4.97 -16.31
C PRO A 121 -16.05 5.40 -15.00
N ASP A 122 -15.88 4.62 -13.94
CA ASP A 122 -16.32 4.90 -12.57
C ASP A 122 -15.13 4.72 -11.62
N PRO A 123 -14.35 5.78 -11.40
CA PRO A 123 -13.15 5.72 -10.55
C PRO A 123 -13.44 5.29 -9.10
N GLY A 124 -14.68 5.48 -8.63
CA GLY A 124 -15.07 5.19 -7.25
C GLY A 124 -15.39 3.72 -6.97
N SER A 125 -15.73 2.93 -7.98
CA SER A 125 -16.36 1.63 -7.74
C SER A 125 -15.38 0.46 -7.55
N GLN A 126 -14.29 0.41 -8.30
CA GLN A 126 -13.47 -0.80 -8.43
C GLN A 126 -12.15 -0.76 -7.64
N LEU A 127 -11.43 0.36 -7.65
CA LEU A 127 -10.13 0.50 -7.01
C LEU A 127 -10.19 1.26 -5.68
N ALA A 128 -11.23 2.05 -5.44
CA ALA A 128 -11.41 2.81 -4.20
C ALA A 128 -11.33 1.94 -2.91
N PRO A 129 -11.86 0.70 -2.87
CA PRO A 129 -11.66 -0.18 -1.72
C PRO A 129 -10.20 -0.51 -1.44
N LEU A 130 -9.36 -0.62 -2.47
CA LEU A 130 -7.94 -0.94 -2.32
C LEU A 130 -7.15 0.22 -1.69
N PHE A 131 -7.46 1.46 -2.11
CA PHE A 131 -6.86 2.65 -1.52
C PHE A 131 -7.34 2.85 -0.08
N ARG A 132 -8.64 2.64 0.20
CA ARG A 132 -9.21 2.72 1.56
C ARG A 132 -8.59 1.70 2.51
N MET A 133 -8.32 0.48 2.05
CA MET A 133 -7.70 -0.55 2.89
C MET A 133 -6.36 -0.09 3.49
N HIS A 134 -5.55 0.63 2.72
CA HIS A 134 -4.28 1.18 3.23
C HIS A 134 -4.53 2.31 4.25
N GLU A 135 -5.47 3.21 3.99
CA GLU A 135 -5.88 4.26 4.92
C GLU A 135 -6.40 3.66 6.23
N ASP A 136 -7.29 2.67 6.16
CA ASP A 136 -7.87 1.99 7.32
C ASP A 136 -6.80 1.35 8.22
N GLN A 137 -5.75 0.76 7.63
CA GLN A 137 -4.62 0.21 8.38
C GLN A 137 -3.84 1.31 9.13
N LEU A 138 -3.60 2.45 8.52
CA LEU A 138 -2.94 3.59 9.19
C LEU A 138 -3.84 4.18 10.29
N VAL A 139 -5.15 4.29 10.04
CA VAL A 139 -6.12 4.71 11.07
C VAL A 139 -6.05 3.78 12.28
N ALA A 140 -6.09 2.47 12.06
CA ALA A 140 -5.97 1.47 13.14
C ALA A 140 -4.64 1.58 13.88
N LEU A 141 -3.54 1.85 13.16
CA LEU A 141 -2.20 1.99 13.74
C LEU A 141 -2.11 3.16 14.73
N PHE A 142 -2.79 4.28 14.47
CA PHE A 142 -2.66 5.52 15.26
C PHE A 142 -3.82 5.76 16.24
N THR A 143 -4.97 5.13 16.06
CA THR A 143 -6.12 5.27 16.98
C THR A 143 -5.77 4.76 18.39
N GLY A 144 -6.20 5.50 19.40
CA GLY A 144 -6.04 5.14 20.81
C GLY A 144 -4.64 5.40 21.39
N ARG A 145 -3.68 5.90 20.60
CA ARG A 145 -2.35 6.27 21.11
C ARG A 145 -2.42 7.53 21.97
N THR A 146 -1.55 7.61 22.97
CA THR A 146 -1.47 8.80 23.83
C THR A 146 -0.81 9.96 23.09
N HIS A 147 -1.40 11.16 23.24
CA HIS A 147 -0.89 12.42 22.70
C HIS A 147 -1.40 13.59 23.54
N ASP A 148 -0.51 14.47 23.99
CA ASP A 148 -0.81 15.70 24.75
C ASP A 148 -1.79 15.49 25.92
N GLY A 149 -1.59 14.42 26.69
CA GLY A 149 -2.42 14.10 27.85
C GLY A 149 -3.78 13.46 27.53
N GLY A 150 -4.08 13.23 26.25
CA GLY A 150 -5.30 12.56 25.76
C GLY A 150 -4.98 11.31 24.95
N THR A 151 -6.01 10.79 24.28
CA THR A 151 -5.92 9.66 23.35
C THR A 151 -6.42 10.09 21.97
N VAL A 152 -5.73 9.66 20.93
CA VAL A 152 -6.08 9.94 19.53
C VAL A 152 -7.39 9.24 19.16
N THR A 153 -8.38 9.99 18.75
CA THR A 153 -9.66 9.48 18.25
C THR A 153 -9.50 8.89 16.84
N ALA A 154 -10.47 8.08 16.40
CA ALA A 154 -10.47 7.54 15.04
C ALA A 154 -10.51 8.65 13.97
N GLU A 155 -11.23 9.75 14.23
CA GLU A 155 -11.30 10.90 13.30
C GLU A 155 -9.96 11.65 13.21
N GLN A 156 -9.28 11.84 14.33
CA GLN A 156 -7.94 12.42 14.34
C GLN A 156 -6.93 11.50 13.64
N ALA A 157 -6.98 10.20 13.91
CA ALA A 157 -6.14 9.20 13.25
C ALA A 157 -6.39 9.19 11.73
N LYS A 158 -7.63 9.35 11.28
CA LYS A 158 -7.96 9.43 9.85
C LYS A 158 -7.35 10.64 9.18
N ARG A 159 -7.48 11.83 9.77
CA ARG A 159 -6.84 13.05 9.24
C ARG A 159 -5.32 12.92 9.18
N LEU A 160 -4.72 12.36 10.23
CA LEU A 160 -3.28 12.08 10.26
C LEU A 160 -2.89 11.05 9.20
N ALA A 161 -3.63 9.94 9.05
CA ALA A 161 -3.34 8.91 8.07
C ALA A 161 -3.30 9.46 6.64
N VAL A 162 -4.26 10.30 6.26
CA VAL A 162 -4.30 10.96 4.95
C VAL A 162 -3.10 11.87 4.74
N ALA A 163 -2.80 12.76 5.70
CA ALA A 163 -1.69 13.70 5.58
C ALA A 163 -0.33 13.00 5.57
N LEU A 164 -0.14 12.05 6.49
CA LEU A 164 1.11 11.27 6.62
C LEU A 164 1.33 10.37 5.41
N GLY A 165 0.27 9.70 4.93
CA GLY A 165 0.32 8.90 3.71
C GLY A 165 0.75 9.74 2.50
N ALA A 166 0.12 10.90 2.27
CA ALA A 166 0.47 11.80 1.17
C ALA A 166 1.94 12.28 1.26
N LEU A 167 2.39 12.66 2.46
CA LEU A 167 3.77 13.09 2.72
C LEU A 167 4.78 11.98 2.40
N LEU A 168 4.61 10.80 3.02
CA LEU A 168 5.58 9.71 2.91
C LEU A 168 5.60 9.09 1.51
N ILE A 169 4.45 8.97 0.85
CA ILE A 169 4.38 8.54 -0.55
C ILE A 169 5.17 9.49 -1.44
N GLY A 170 4.97 10.81 -1.31
CA GLY A 170 5.69 11.81 -2.11
C GLY A 170 7.21 11.77 -1.86
N LEU A 171 7.63 11.72 -0.60
CA LEU A 171 9.04 11.59 -0.24
C LEU A 171 9.65 10.28 -0.75
N GLY A 172 8.94 9.16 -0.58
CA GLY A 172 9.38 7.85 -1.05
C GLY A 172 9.54 7.79 -2.57
N GLN A 173 8.62 8.38 -3.32
CA GLN A 173 8.75 8.53 -4.77
C GLN A 173 10.01 9.32 -5.13
N GLY A 174 10.27 10.43 -4.43
CA GLY A 174 11.49 11.23 -4.60
C GLY A 174 12.76 10.40 -4.40
N VAL A 175 12.82 9.58 -3.35
CA VAL A 175 13.96 8.70 -3.07
C VAL A 175 14.12 7.62 -4.14
N VAL A 176 13.06 6.86 -4.44
CA VAL A 176 13.11 5.73 -5.39
C VAL A 176 13.47 6.19 -6.82
N LEU A 177 13.08 7.42 -7.19
CA LEU A 177 13.39 8.03 -8.48
C LEU A 177 14.73 8.78 -8.50
N GLY A 178 15.41 8.88 -7.35
CA GLY A 178 16.68 9.62 -7.24
C GLY A 178 16.53 11.14 -7.27
N LEU A 179 15.33 11.66 -7.02
CA LEU A 179 15.03 13.10 -6.98
C LEU A 179 15.30 13.73 -5.60
N ALA A 180 15.34 12.90 -4.55
CA ALA A 180 15.60 13.32 -3.17
C ALA A 180 16.63 12.35 -2.51
N PRO A 181 17.87 12.27 -3.04
CA PRO A 181 18.85 11.28 -2.58
C PRO A 181 19.29 11.52 -1.13
N ASP A 182 19.25 12.76 -0.66
CA ASP A 182 19.68 13.15 0.68
C ASP A 182 18.58 13.03 1.74
N ALA A 183 17.37 12.65 1.36
CA ALA A 183 16.25 12.43 2.28
C ALA A 183 16.43 11.10 3.02
N ASP A 184 17.18 11.14 4.13
CA ASP A 184 17.47 10.00 4.99
C ASP A 184 16.32 9.67 5.96
N GLU A 185 16.53 8.71 6.87
CA GLU A 185 15.53 8.33 7.87
C GLU A 185 15.19 9.48 8.83
N GLN A 186 16.16 10.34 9.16
CA GLN A 186 15.93 11.47 10.04
C GLN A 186 15.05 12.52 9.35
N TYR A 187 15.32 12.80 8.07
CA TYR A 187 14.50 13.72 7.28
C TYR A 187 13.02 13.28 7.23
N PHE A 188 12.77 11.98 7.00
CA PHE A 188 11.41 11.45 6.99
C PHE A 188 10.74 11.56 8.36
N ALA A 189 11.48 11.28 9.44
CA ALA A 189 10.98 11.39 10.80
C ALA A 189 10.63 12.85 11.16
N ASP A 190 11.51 13.81 10.86
CA ASP A 190 11.30 15.23 11.15
C ASP A 190 10.13 15.81 10.35
N ALA A 191 10.01 15.46 9.06
CA ALA A 191 8.89 15.87 8.24
C ALA A 191 7.55 15.30 8.76
N ALA A 192 7.53 14.05 9.20
CA ALA A 192 6.36 13.42 9.78
C ALA A 192 6.01 13.99 11.17
N ALA A 193 7.02 14.28 12.00
CA ALA A 193 6.83 14.88 13.32
C ALA A 193 6.16 16.26 13.24
N ALA A 194 6.43 17.04 12.18
CA ALA A 194 5.80 18.34 11.97
C ALA A 194 4.26 18.25 11.86
N LEU A 195 3.72 17.12 11.39
CA LEU A 195 2.26 16.91 11.27
C LEU A 195 1.58 16.75 12.63
N VAL A 196 2.28 16.25 13.65
CA VAL A 196 1.73 16.02 15.00
C VAL A 196 2.10 17.11 15.98
N SER A 197 3.16 17.89 15.71
CA SER A 197 3.61 18.98 16.57
C SER A 197 2.78 20.27 16.44
N GLY A 198 2.12 20.47 15.28
CA GLY A 198 1.41 21.72 14.97
C GLY A 198 -0.02 21.84 15.51
N GLY A 199 -0.55 20.83 16.19
CA GLY A 199 -1.89 20.83 16.81
C GLY A 199 -3.10 20.87 15.84
N SER A 200 -2.97 21.44 14.64
CA SER A 200 -4.11 21.68 13.74
C SER A 200 -4.74 20.40 13.16
N LEU A 201 -3.97 19.40 12.82
CA LEU A 201 -4.48 18.13 12.31
C LEU A 201 -5.20 17.30 13.39
N LEU A 202 -4.77 17.46 14.63
CA LEU A 202 -5.28 16.71 15.78
C LEU A 202 -6.26 17.54 16.63
N ALA A 203 -6.50 18.80 16.27
CA ALA A 203 -7.52 19.62 16.92
C ALA A 203 -8.91 18.98 16.80
N ALA A 204 -9.75 19.14 17.83
CA ALA A 204 -11.14 18.73 17.75
C ALA A 204 -11.80 19.44 16.54
N ALA A 205 -12.64 18.73 15.79
CA ALA A 205 -13.52 19.40 14.84
C ALA A 205 -14.56 20.20 15.65
N GLU A 206 -14.61 21.52 15.40
CA GLU A 206 -15.66 22.38 15.95
C GLU A 206 -17.04 21.99 15.40
#